data_9b1c7afc7407c030a7904815522b43f8
#
_entry.id   9b1c7afc7407c030a7904815522b43f8
#
_cell.length_a   1.000
_cell.length_b   1.000
_cell.length_c   1.000
_cell.angle_alpha   90.00
_cell.angle_beta   90.00
_cell.angle_gamma   90.00
#
_symmetry.space_group_name_H-M   'P 1'
#
loop_
_entity.id
_entity.type
_entity.pdbx_description
1 polymer ?
#
loop_
_entity_poly.entity_id
_entity_poly.type
_entity_poly.pdbx_seq_one_letter_code
_entity_poly.pdbx_strand_id
1 'polypeptide(L)'
;SAFANNRYALAILFSKFYDRQLERQGDFMQISILLMEQIFELFLMILMGFIIVKAGIVKEEDSKVLSKIVLYLIIPCVIINAFQVDYTKKTVNGLLIALAASVLLQVVLLLVVFVMGKLFSLNEVETASIYYSNSGNLIVPIVTFVLGQKWILYGCVFMSVQLIFLWTHCKKIISRESSYDWKKIILNINMISIAIGAILFFTRIRLPELITNTISSVGNM
;
A
#
# COMPACT_ATOMS: atom_id res chain seq x y z
N SER A 1 29.44 19.82 44.58
CA SER A 1 27.97 19.70 44.38
C SER A 1 27.53 19.71 42.90
N ALA A 2 28.27 20.36 41.98
CA ALA A 2 27.93 20.37 40.54
C ALA A 2 28.13 19.01 39.84
N PHE A 3 29.11 18.20 40.26
CA PHE A 3 29.37 16.86 39.70
C PHE A 3 28.30 15.83 40.05
N ALA A 4 27.67 15.92 41.22
CA ALA A 4 26.56 15.03 41.61
C ALA A 4 25.31 15.33 40.80
N ASN A 5 25.01 16.59 40.53
CA ASN A 5 23.85 17.01 39.75
C ASN A 5 23.93 16.55 38.28
N ASN A 6 25.12 16.48 37.71
CA ASN A 6 25.35 16.04 36.34
C ASN A 6 25.18 14.50 36.18
N ARG A 7 25.51 13.71 37.20
CA ARG A 7 25.29 12.25 37.20
C ARG A 7 23.81 11.89 37.29
N TYR A 8 23.03 12.63 38.09
CA TYR A 8 21.57 12.45 38.15
C TYR A 8 20.89 12.87 36.86
N ALA A 9 21.31 13.95 36.22
CA ALA A 9 20.77 14.37 34.92
C ALA A 9 21.05 13.36 33.83
N LEU A 10 22.24 12.77 33.78
CA LEU A 10 22.62 11.70 32.86
C LEU A 10 21.82 10.41 33.12
N ALA A 11 21.62 10.01 34.37
CA ALA A 11 20.84 8.85 34.75
C ALA A 11 19.36 9.00 34.34
N ILE A 12 18.79 10.20 34.51
CA ILE A 12 17.40 10.51 34.08
C ILE A 12 17.29 10.52 32.55
N LEU A 13 18.30 11.01 31.84
CA LEU A 13 18.33 10.96 30.37
C LEU A 13 18.43 9.53 29.85
N PHE A 14 19.27 8.69 30.47
CA PHE A 14 19.40 7.28 30.14
C PHE A 14 18.11 6.49 30.45
N SER A 15 17.46 6.75 31.60
CA SER A 15 16.17 6.08 31.89
C SER A 15 15.09 6.45 30.88
N LYS A 16 14.95 7.75 30.57
CA LYS A 16 13.96 8.21 29.53
C LYS A 16 14.29 7.72 28.13
N PHE A 17 15.57 7.50 27.82
CA PHE A 17 15.94 6.88 26.53
C PHE A 17 15.61 5.40 26.51
N TYR A 18 15.88 4.68 27.61
CA TYR A 18 15.59 3.26 27.76
C TYR A 18 14.07 2.99 27.77
N ASP A 19 13.30 3.80 28.50
CA ASP A 19 11.83 3.71 28.52
C ASP A 19 11.23 3.92 27.13
N ARG A 20 11.72 4.92 26.37
CA ARG A 20 11.32 5.13 24.99
C ARG A 20 11.70 3.99 24.03
N GLN A 21 12.80 3.30 24.30
CA GLN A 21 13.20 2.12 23.53
C GLN A 21 12.29 0.91 23.84
N LEU A 22 11.88 0.74 25.10
CA LEU A 22 10.95 -0.31 25.53
C LEU A 22 9.54 -0.07 24.96
N GLU A 23 9.05 1.18 25.01
CA GLU A 23 7.77 1.55 24.36
C GLU A 23 7.81 1.26 22.86
N ARG A 24 8.87 1.67 22.14
CA ARG A 24 9.03 1.37 20.71
C ARG A 24 9.12 -0.12 20.40
N GLN A 25 9.75 -0.90 21.27
CA GLN A 25 9.81 -2.36 21.12
C GLN A 25 8.42 -2.99 21.33
N GLY A 26 7.66 -2.49 22.32
CA GLY A 26 6.28 -2.92 22.56
C GLY A 26 5.37 -2.61 21.36
N ASP A 27 5.43 -1.39 20.85
CA ASP A 27 4.68 -0.96 19.68
C ASP A 27 5.05 -1.77 18.43
N PHE A 28 6.35 -2.03 18.21
CA PHE A 28 6.82 -2.83 17.08
C PHE A 28 6.37 -4.28 17.18
N MET A 29 6.40 -4.86 18.38
CA MET A 29 5.91 -6.23 18.61
C MET A 29 4.41 -6.33 18.39
N GLN A 30 3.62 -5.36 18.85
CA GLN A 30 2.18 -5.30 18.61
C GLN A 30 1.85 -5.18 17.12
N ILE A 31 2.53 -4.29 16.39
CA ILE A 31 2.36 -4.14 14.93
C ILE A 31 2.73 -5.44 14.21
N SER A 32 3.78 -6.12 14.64
CA SER A 32 4.21 -7.39 14.03
C SER A 32 3.18 -8.49 14.24
N ILE A 33 2.59 -8.58 15.44
CA ILE A 33 1.51 -9.52 15.73
C ILE A 33 0.27 -9.22 14.89
N LEU A 34 -0.16 -7.96 14.82
CA LEU A 34 -1.28 -7.54 13.99
C LEU A 34 -1.08 -7.86 12.51
N LEU A 35 0.14 -7.68 11.99
CA LEU A 35 0.48 -8.06 10.62
C LEU A 35 0.41 -9.58 10.41
N MET A 36 0.90 -10.36 11.37
CA MET A 36 0.81 -11.83 11.30
C MET A 36 -0.64 -12.30 11.33
N GLU A 37 -1.48 -11.74 12.21
CA GLU A 37 -2.92 -12.01 12.26
C GLU A 37 -3.59 -11.69 10.92
N GLN A 38 -3.31 -10.52 10.34
CA GLN A 38 -3.86 -10.13 9.06
C GLN A 38 -3.43 -11.06 7.91
N ILE A 39 -2.16 -11.46 7.88
CA ILE A 39 -1.66 -12.43 6.89
C ILE A 39 -2.36 -13.78 7.06
N PHE A 40 -2.57 -14.21 8.30
CA PHE A 40 -3.28 -15.46 8.59
C PHE A 40 -4.76 -15.40 8.19
N GLU A 41 -5.45 -14.28 8.45
CA GLU A 41 -6.82 -14.06 7.97
C GLU A 41 -6.92 -14.11 6.44
N LEU A 42 -5.97 -13.46 5.73
CA LEU A 42 -5.91 -13.53 4.27
C LEU A 42 -5.69 -14.97 3.78
N PHE A 43 -4.84 -15.73 4.46
CA PHE A 43 -4.63 -17.14 4.15
C PHE A 43 -5.89 -17.98 4.38
N LEU A 44 -6.63 -17.76 5.47
CA LEU A 44 -7.91 -18.43 5.72
C LEU A 44 -8.95 -18.08 4.65
N MET A 45 -9.01 -16.83 4.20
CA MET A 45 -9.91 -16.43 3.10
C MET A 45 -9.56 -17.13 1.79
N ILE A 46 -8.27 -17.26 1.46
CA ILE A 46 -7.80 -18.02 0.29
C ILE A 46 -8.19 -19.49 0.43
N LEU A 47 -8.02 -20.07 1.62
CA LEU A 47 -8.39 -21.48 1.89
C LEU A 47 -9.89 -21.70 1.73
N MET A 48 -10.73 -20.78 2.24
CA MET A 48 -12.18 -20.85 2.06
C MET A 48 -12.55 -20.77 0.58
N GLY A 49 -11.97 -19.85 -0.17
CA GLY A 49 -12.16 -19.75 -1.62
C GLY A 49 -11.76 -21.04 -2.37
N PHE A 50 -10.62 -21.61 -2.01
CA PHE A 50 -10.16 -22.89 -2.56
C PHE A 50 -11.14 -24.03 -2.27
N ILE A 51 -11.66 -24.13 -1.03
CA ILE A 51 -12.63 -25.16 -0.65
C ILE A 51 -13.93 -25.04 -1.48
N ILE A 52 -14.45 -23.83 -1.65
CA ILE A 52 -15.68 -23.57 -2.41
C ILE A 52 -15.50 -23.96 -3.89
N VAL A 53 -14.38 -23.65 -4.49
CA VAL A 53 -14.07 -24.04 -5.88
C VAL A 53 -13.88 -25.54 -5.97
N LYS A 54 -13.15 -26.15 -5.04
CA LYS A 54 -12.91 -27.60 -5.04
C LYS A 54 -14.20 -28.41 -4.77
N ALA A 55 -15.15 -27.86 -4.02
CA ALA A 55 -16.47 -28.43 -3.80
C ALA A 55 -17.38 -28.28 -5.04
N GLY A 56 -16.95 -27.62 -6.10
CA GLY A 56 -17.72 -27.44 -7.33
C GLY A 56 -18.86 -26.43 -7.23
N ILE A 57 -18.94 -25.66 -6.11
CA ILE A 57 -19.98 -24.64 -5.93
C ILE A 57 -19.72 -23.44 -6.84
N VAL A 58 -18.44 -23.07 -7.03
CA VAL A 58 -17.97 -21.98 -7.90
C VAL A 58 -16.93 -22.57 -8.85
N LYS A 59 -17.01 -22.23 -10.13
CA LYS A 59 -16.05 -22.67 -11.15
C LYS A 59 -14.83 -21.72 -11.15
N GLU A 60 -13.69 -22.21 -11.59
CA GLU A 60 -12.47 -21.37 -11.75
C GLU A 60 -12.71 -20.15 -12.65
N GLU A 61 -13.58 -20.30 -13.66
CA GLU A 61 -13.93 -19.22 -14.58
C GLU A 61 -14.70 -18.08 -13.90
N ASP A 62 -15.51 -18.40 -12.88
CA ASP A 62 -16.29 -17.41 -12.12
C ASP A 62 -15.38 -16.52 -11.26
N SER A 63 -14.20 -17.02 -10.84
CA SER A 63 -13.21 -16.25 -10.09
C SER A 63 -12.70 -15.03 -10.89
N LYS A 64 -12.69 -15.14 -12.23
CA LYS A 64 -12.33 -14.01 -13.11
C LYS A 64 -13.36 -12.89 -13.04
N VAL A 65 -14.64 -13.22 -12.89
CA VAL A 65 -15.71 -12.24 -12.75
C VAL A 65 -15.59 -11.53 -11.42
N LEU A 66 -15.38 -12.29 -10.33
CA LEU A 66 -15.16 -11.73 -8.98
C LEU A 66 -13.94 -10.80 -8.95
N SER A 67 -12.84 -11.23 -9.55
CA SER A 67 -11.63 -10.38 -9.65
C SER A 67 -11.90 -9.09 -10.44
N LYS A 68 -12.69 -9.13 -11.49
CA LYS A 68 -13.08 -7.92 -12.23
C LYS A 68 -13.94 -6.97 -11.37
N ILE A 69 -14.89 -7.49 -10.60
CA ILE A 69 -15.70 -6.68 -9.68
C ILE A 69 -14.80 -6.00 -8.66
N VAL A 70 -13.87 -6.73 -8.05
CA VAL A 70 -12.92 -6.16 -7.08
C VAL A 70 -12.07 -5.06 -7.73
N LEU A 71 -11.46 -5.34 -8.88
CA LEU A 71 -10.53 -4.42 -9.54
C LEU A 71 -11.20 -3.18 -10.16
N TYR A 72 -12.41 -3.33 -10.71
CA TYR A 72 -13.08 -2.26 -11.46
C TYR A 72 -14.19 -1.55 -10.69
N LEU A 73 -14.61 -2.08 -9.54
CA LEU A 73 -15.66 -1.48 -8.73
C LEU A 73 -15.20 -1.23 -7.28
N ILE A 74 -14.77 -2.26 -6.56
CA ILE A 74 -14.46 -2.15 -5.12
C ILE A 74 -13.24 -1.26 -4.89
N ILE A 75 -12.09 -1.58 -5.51
CA ILE A 75 -10.84 -0.82 -5.31
C ILE A 75 -10.99 0.66 -5.72
N PRO A 76 -11.59 1.02 -6.86
CA PRO A 76 -11.89 2.42 -7.19
C PRO A 76 -12.71 3.15 -6.12
N CYS A 77 -13.74 2.50 -5.56
CA CYS A 77 -14.53 3.08 -4.49
C CYS A 77 -13.70 3.32 -3.22
N VAL A 78 -12.89 2.36 -2.81
CA VAL A 78 -11.98 2.50 -1.66
C VAL A 78 -11.00 3.65 -1.88
N ILE A 79 -10.40 3.75 -3.06
CA ILE A 79 -9.47 4.82 -3.40
C ILE A 79 -10.14 6.19 -3.31
N ILE A 80 -11.28 6.39 -3.98
CA ILE A 80 -12.00 7.67 -3.96
C ILE A 80 -12.40 8.05 -2.54
N ASN A 81 -12.88 7.08 -1.76
CA ASN A 81 -13.26 7.29 -0.36
C ASN A 81 -12.06 7.70 0.52
N ALA A 82 -10.88 7.15 0.26
CA ALA A 82 -9.66 7.50 0.99
C ALA A 82 -9.25 8.97 0.82
N PHE A 83 -9.64 9.60 -0.29
CA PHE A 83 -9.40 11.04 -0.53
C PHE A 83 -10.45 11.95 0.11
N GLN A 84 -11.55 11.41 0.68
CA GLN A 84 -12.57 12.20 1.38
C GLN A 84 -12.15 12.60 2.81
N VAL A 85 -10.88 12.97 2.99
CA VAL A 85 -10.28 13.46 4.23
C VAL A 85 -10.12 14.98 4.22
N ASP A 86 -9.94 15.59 5.40
CA ASP A 86 -9.76 17.04 5.49
C ASP A 86 -8.47 17.51 4.85
N TYR A 87 -8.60 18.57 4.04
CA TYR A 87 -7.45 19.28 3.49
C TYR A 87 -6.77 20.09 4.60
N THR A 88 -5.69 19.57 5.14
CA THR A 88 -4.87 20.23 6.13
C THR A 88 -3.41 20.29 5.67
N LYS A 89 -2.64 21.27 6.19
CA LYS A 89 -1.18 21.30 5.94
C LYS A 89 -0.50 19.99 6.35
N LYS A 90 -0.99 19.36 7.42
CA LYS A 90 -0.48 18.07 7.90
C LYS A 90 -0.72 16.96 6.87
N THR A 91 -1.93 16.88 6.31
CA THR A 91 -2.27 15.89 5.28
C THR A 91 -1.45 16.09 4.01
N VAL A 92 -1.30 17.33 3.53
CA VAL A 92 -0.49 17.65 2.35
C VAL A 92 0.98 17.31 2.57
N ASN A 93 1.55 17.70 3.71
CA ASN A 93 2.93 17.33 4.06
C ASN A 93 3.10 15.81 4.15
N GLY A 94 2.12 15.11 4.71
CA GLY A 94 2.11 13.64 4.73
C GLY A 94 2.11 13.02 3.33
N LEU A 95 1.36 13.57 2.37
CA LEU A 95 1.38 13.12 0.98
C LEU A 95 2.73 13.34 0.31
N LEU A 96 3.39 14.49 0.56
CA LEU A 96 4.72 14.77 0.03
C LEU A 96 5.77 13.81 0.62
N ILE A 97 5.70 13.54 1.92
CA ILE A 97 6.58 12.56 2.58
C ILE A 97 6.31 11.16 2.02
N ALA A 98 5.04 10.78 1.85
CA ALA A 98 4.68 9.49 1.26
C ALA A 98 5.20 9.35 -0.18
N LEU A 99 5.14 10.42 -0.98
CA LEU A 99 5.68 10.43 -2.34
C LEU A 99 7.21 10.24 -2.32
N ALA A 100 7.92 11.02 -1.52
CA ALA A 100 9.38 10.91 -1.39
C ALA A 100 9.80 9.51 -0.89
N ALA A 101 9.12 8.98 0.13
CA ALA A 101 9.36 7.66 0.66
C ALA A 101 9.06 6.55 -0.38
N SER A 102 7.99 6.71 -1.17
CA SER A 102 7.63 5.76 -2.23
C SER A 102 8.70 5.71 -3.32
N VAL A 103 9.16 6.87 -3.78
CA VAL A 103 10.24 6.94 -4.79
C VAL A 103 11.54 6.37 -4.24
N LEU A 104 11.91 6.72 -3.01
CA LEU A 104 13.10 6.18 -2.36
C LEU A 104 13.04 4.66 -2.24
N LEU A 105 11.89 4.12 -1.81
CA LEU A 105 11.69 2.68 -1.68
C LEU A 105 11.83 1.98 -3.04
N GLN A 106 11.26 2.54 -4.11
CA GLN A 106 11.40 1.98 -5.46
C GLN A 106 12.86 1.96 -5.92
N VAL A 107 13.62 3.03 -5.64
CA VAL A 107 15.06 3.09 -5.97
C VAL A 107 15.84 2.02 -5.17
N VAL A 108 15.58 1.89 -3.88
CA VAL A 108 16.24 0.87 -3.04
C VAL A 108 15.90 -0.54 -3.55
N LEU A 109 14.65 -0.82 -3.87
CA LEU A 109 14.23 -2.11 -4.43
C LEU A 109 14.92 -2.39 -5.77
N LEU A 110 15.07 -1.39 -6.65
CA LEU A 110 15.83 -1.53 -7.90
C LEU A 110 17.28 -1.93 -7.63
N LEU A 111 17.94 -1.29 -6.67
CA LEU A 111 19.31 -1.63 -6.29
C LEU A 111 19.42 -3.05 -5.74
N VAL A 112 18.50 -3.45 -4.86
CA VAL A 112 18.45 -4.80 -4.29
C VAL A 112 18.28 -5.85 -5.40
N VAL A 113 17.31 -5.65 -6.29
CA VAL A 113 17.03 -6.59 -7.37
C VAL A 113 18.18 -6.63 -8.38
N PHE A 114 18.85 -5.50 -8.64
CA PHE A 114 20.05 -5.47 -9.49
C PHE A 114 21.19 -6.30 -8.89
N VAL A 115 21.42 -6.17 -7.58
CA VAL A 115 22.44 -6.97 -6.87
C VAL A 115 22.06 -8.45 -6.88
N MET A 116 20.81 -8.78 -6.55
CA MET A 116 20.32 -10.17 -6.56
C MET A 116 20.39 -10.78 -7.96
N GLY A 117 20.02 -10.02 -8.99
CA GLY A 117 20.11 -10.47 -10.38
C GLY A 117 21.52 -10.87 -10.79
N LYS A 118 22.52 -10.12 -10.32
CA LYS A 118 23.94 -10.47 -10.56
C LYS A 118 24.42 -11.67 -9.74
N LEU A 119 23.97 -11.79 -8.49
CA LEU A 119 24.41 -12.87 -7.60
C LEU A 119 23.78 -14.23 -7.98
N PHE A 120 22.51 -14.20 -8.37
CA PHE A 120 21.73 -15.43 -8.63
C PHE A 120 21.45 -15.69 -10.11
N SER A 121 21.98 -14.84 -11.01
CA SER A 121 21.76 -14.95 -12.48
C SER A 121 20.28 -15.04 -12.83
N LEU A 122 19.46 -14.18 -12.21
CA LEU A 122 18.00 -14.17 -12.37
C LEU A 122 17.60 -13.81 -13.81
N ASN A 123 16.58 -14.52 -14.31
CA ASN A 123 15.97 -14.17 -15.59
C ASN A 123 15.02 -12.95 -15.46
N GLU A 124 14.49 -12.48 -16.58
CA GLU A 124 13.66 -11.28 -16.64
C GLU A 124 12.36 -11.42 -15.82
N VAL A 125 11.73 -12.60 -15.83
CA VAL A 125 10.49 -12.88 -15.11
C VAL A 125 10.74 -12.94 -13.60
N GLU A 126 11.81 -13.61 -13.18
CA GLU A 126 12.23 -13.68 -11.78
C GLU A 126 12.57 -12.29 -11.24
N THR A 127 13.32 -11.50 -12.00
CA THR A 127 13.66 -10.12 -11.68
C THR A 127 12.40 -9.27 -11.49
N ALA A 128 11.46 -9.36 -12.43
CA ALA A 128 10.19 -8.64 -12.32
C ALA A 128 9.35 -9.11 -11.13
N SER A 129 9.32 -10.42 -10.84
CA SER A 129 8.53 -10.99 -9.74
C SER A 129 9.07 -10.59 -8.36
N ILE A 130 10.38 -10.43 -8.22
CA ILE A 130 11.00 -9.97 -6.96
C ILE A 130 10.76 -8.46 -6.77
N TYR A 131 10.81 -7.67 -7.84
CA TYR A 131 10.68 -6.23 -7.76
C TYR A 131 9.23 -5.77 -7.57
N TYR A 132 8.28 -6.36 -8.33
CA TYR A 132 6.90 -5.91 -8.34
C TYR A 132 6.02 -6.72 -7.39
N SER A 133 5.65 -6.09 -6.29
CA SER A 133 4.69 -6.64 -5.34
C SER A 133 3.24 -6.43 -5.79
N ASN A 134 2.33 -7.27 -5.32
CA ASN A 134 0.88 -7.09 -5.53
C ASN A 134 0.31 -6.04 -4.55
N SER A 135 0.86 -4.82 -4.61
CA SER A 135 0.51 -3.76 -3.66
C SER A 135 -0.96 -3.32 -3.74
N GLY A 136 -1.56 -3.35 -4.93
CA GLY A 136 -2.94 -2.94 -5.12
C GLY A 136 -3.93 -3.78 -4.30
N ASN A 137 -3.72 -5.09 -4.25
CA ASN A 137 -4.63 -5.99 -3.57
C ASN A 137 -4.26 -6.24 -2.10
N LEU A 138 -3.00 -6.04 -1.71
CA LEU A 138 -2.54 -6.31 -0.34
C LEU A 138 -2.45 -5.05 0.53
N ILE A 139 -2.02 -3.91 -0.02
CA ILE A 139 -1.84 -2.69 0.78
C ILE A 139 -3.18 -2.19 1.32
N VAL A 140 -4.23 -2.18 0.50
CA VAL A 140 -5.54 -1.64 0.92
C VAL A 140 -6.09 -2.40 2.14
N PRO A 141 -6.26 -3.74 2.14
CA PRO A 141 -6.75 -4.44 3.31
C PRO A 141 -5.79 -4.35 4.51
N ILE A 142 -4.48 -4.50 4.32
CA ILE A 142 -3.51 -4.44 5.42
C ILE A 142 -3.50 -3.04 6.07
N VAL A 143 -3.45 -1.97 5.28
CA VAL A 143 -3.46 -0.60 5.81
C VAL A 143 -4.78 -0.29 6.51
N THR A 144 -5.90 -0.73 5.94
CA THR A 144 -7.22 -0.55 6.56
C THR A 144 -7.30 -1.20 7.93
N PHE A 145 -6.81 -2.43 8.04
CA PHE A 145 -6.85 -3.21 9.27
C PHE A 145 -5.88 -2.65 10.33
N VAL A 146 -4.61 -2.44 9.98
CA VAL A 146 -3.55 -2.07 10.95
C VAL A 146 -3.59 -0.60 11.32
N LEU A 147 -3.83 0.30 10.35
CA LEU A 147 -3.72 1.74 10.54
C LEU A 147 -5.06 2.47 10.45
N GLY A 148 -6.06 1.84 9.85
CA GLY A 148 -7.37 2.42 9.59
C GLY A 148 -7.47 3.09 8.21
N GLN A 149 -8.71 3.24 7.75
CA GLN A 149 -9.08 3.66 6.40
C GLN A 149 -8.45 5.00 5.95
N LYS A 150 -8.30 5.94 6.86
CA LYS A 150 -7.69 7.27 6.58
C LYS A 150 -6.23 7.19 6.08
N TRP A 151 -5.53 6.09 6.37
CA TRP A 151 -4.14 5.91 5.96
C TRP A 151 -3.99 5.35 4.55
N ILE A 152 -5.08 4.84 3.96
CA ILE A 152 -5.11 4.36 2.57
C ILE A 152 -4.68 5.47 1.60
N LEU A 153 -5.01 6.74 1.92
CA LEU A 153 -4.58 7.91 1.14
C LEU A 153 -3.08 7.90 0.83
N TYR A 154 -2.25 7.60 1.83
CA TYR A 154 -0.79 7.52 1.65
C TYR A 154 -0.36 6.25 0.89
N GLY A 155 -1.09 5.15 1.09
CA GLY A 155 -0.93 3.93 0.30
C GLY A 155 -1.21 4.15 -1.19
N CYS A 156 -2.21 4.97 -1.53
CA CYS A 156 -2.51 5.34 -2.92
C CYS A 156 -1.34 6.04 -3.62
N VAL A 157 -0.55 6.84 -2.89
CA VAL A 157 0.66 7.48 -3.44
C VAL A 157 1.68 6.42 -3.82
N PHE A 158 1.93 5.44 -2.94
CA PHE A 158 2.84 4.33 -3.24
C PHE A 158 2.35 3.50 -4.43
N MET A 159 1.07 3.15 -4.48
CA MET A 159 0.46 2.43 -5.59
C MET A 159 0.61 3.17 -6.92
N SER A 160 0.45 4.49 -6.92
CA SER A 160 0.63 5.34 -8.11
C SER A 160 2.06 5.27 -8.64
N VAL A 161 3.04 5.44 -7.76
CA VAL A 161 4.46 5.37 -8.12
C VAL A 161 4.80 3.98 -8.64
N GLN A 162 4.39 2.93 -7.94
CA GLN A 162 4.64 1.55 -8.37
C GLN A 162 4.00 1.22 -9.72
N LEU A 163 2.78 1.72 -9.98
CA LEU A 163 2.09 1.50 -11.25
C LEU A 163 2.82 2.15 -12.43
N ILE A 164 3.39 3.34 -12.22
CA ILE A 164 4.24 4.00 -13.23
C ILE A 164 5.46 3.12 -13.55
N PHE A 165 6.15 2.60 -12.53
CA PHE A 165 7.29 1.70 -12.73
C PHE A 165 6.87 0.37 -13.39
N LEU A 166 5.70 -0.17 -13.06
CA LEU A 166 5.18 -1.39 -13.65
C LEU A 166 4.99 -1.24 -15.17
N TRP A 167 4.37 -0.16 -15.63
CA TRP A 167 4.10 0.05 -17.05
C TRP A 167 5.27 0.65 -17.84
N THR A 168 6.32 1.07 -17.16
CA THR A 168 7.55 1.57 -17.79
C THR A 168 8.66 0.53 -17.71
N HIS A 169 9.20 0.34 -16.53
CA HIS A 169 10.38 -0.51 -16.28
C HIS A 169 10.07 -2.01 -16.42
N CYS A 170 8.98 -2.52 -15.82
CA CYS A 170 8.64 -3.94 -15.90
C CYS A 170 8.32 -4.36 -17.33
N LYS A 171 7.52 -3.56 -18.03
CA LYS A 171 7.21 -3.81 -19.45
C LYS A 171 8.50 -3.91 -20.28
N LYS A 172 9.45 -3.00 -20.07
CA LYS A 172 10.74 -3.00 -20.77
C LYS A 172 11.56 -4.25 -20.49
N ILE A 173 11.56 -4.75 -19.25
CA ILE A 173 12.28 -5.98 -18.89
C ILE A 173 11.66 -7.19 -19.56
N ILE A 174 10.32 -7.35 -19.44
CA ILE A 174 9.63 -8.58 -19.88
C ILE A 174 9.46 -8.62 -21.40
N SER A 175 9.01 -7.53 -22.04
CA SER A 175 8.73 -7.52 -23.47
C SER A 175 9.91 -7.15 -24.34
N ARG A 176 11.01 -6.69 -23.73
CA ARG A 176 12.20 -6.13 -24.41
C ARG A 176 11.86 -4.97 -25.40
N GLU A 177 10.62 -4.49 -25.34
CA GLU A 177 10.18 -3.34 -26.14
C GLU A 177 10.56 -2.03 -25.44
N SER A 178 11.13 -1.11 -26.20
CA SER A 178 11.50 0.22 -25.69
C SER A 178 10.34 1.21 -25.63
N SER A 179 9.14 0.82 -26.06
CA SER A 179 7.98 1.71 -26.10
C SER A 179 7.29 1.80 -24.74
N TYR A 180 7.22 3.00 -24.19
CA TYR A 180 6.43 3.28 -22.99
C TYR A 180 4.94 3.36 -23.33
N ASP A 181 4.12 2.62 -22.61
CA ASP A 181 2.68 2.59 -22.84
C ASP A 181 1.93 3.53 -21.88
N TRP A 182 2.14 4.83 -22.07
CA TRP A 182 1.52 5.87 -21.24
C TRP A 182 0.00 5.79 -21.24
N LYS A 183 -0.61 5.30 -22.33
CA LYS A 183 -2.07 5.10 -22.40
C LYS A 183 -2.54 4.09 -21.35
N LYS A 184 -1.82 2.99 -21.17
CA LYS A 184 -2.16 1.99 -20.16
C LYS A 184 -2.00 2.48 -18.73
N ILE A 185 -1.05 3.39 -18.47
CA ILE A 185 -0.90 4.03 -17.17
C ILE A 185 -2.09 4.95 -16.91
N ILE A 186 -2.36 5.88 -17.81
CA ILE A 186 -3.39 6.91 -17.65
C ILE A 186 -4.79 6.31 -17.63
N LEU A 187 -5.05 5.31 -18.48
CA LEU A 187 -6.34 4.63 -18.57
C LEU A 187 -6.52 3.50 -17.56
N ASN A 188 -5.54 3.27 -16.69
CA ASN A 188 -5.70 2.32 -15.60
C ASN A 188 -6.76 2.84 -14.62
N ILE A 189 -7.74 2.00 -14.28
CA ILE A 189 -8.88 2.39 -13.44
C ILE A 189 -8.45 2.93 -12.07
N ASN A 190 -7.41 2.35 -11.49
CA ASN A 190 -6.87 2.81 -10.20
C ASN A 190 -6.24 4.21 -10.33
N MET A 191 -5.50 4.48 -11.43
CA MET A 191 -4.94 5.81 -11.70
C MET A 191 -6.03 6.85 -11.92
N ILE A 192 -7.09 6.50 -12.65
CA ILE A 192 -8.26 7.36 -12.85
C ILE A 192 -8.91 7.67 -11.49
N SER A 193 -9.09 6.66 -10.65
CA SER A 193 -9.68 6.82 -9.31
C SER A 193 -8.82 7.69 -8.39
N ILE A 194 -7.50 7.53 -8.43
CA ILE A 194 -6.55 8.37 -7.71
C ILE A 194 -6.60 9.82 -8.24
N ALA A 195 -6.67 10.01 -9.56
CA ALA A 195 -6.78 11.35 -10.15
C ALA A 195 -8.09 12.03 -9.75
N ILE A 196 -9.23 11.34 -9.81
CA ILE A 196 -10.53 11.84 -9.34
C ILE A 196 -10.47 12.19 -7.86
N GLY A 197 -9.98 11.27 -7.03
CA GLY A 197 -9.84 11.49 -5.59
C GLY A 197 -8.93 12.68 -5.27
N ALA A 198 -7.79 12.80 -5.94
CA ALA A 198 -6.87 13.91 -5.78
C ALA A 198 -7.52 15.26 -6.19
N ILE A 199 -8.25 15.29 -7.31
CA ILE A 199 -8.99 16.50 -7.73
C ILE A 199 -9.99 16.90 -6.63
N LEU A 200 -10.80 15.98 -6.13
CA LEU A 200 -11.76 16.24 -5.05
C LEU A 200 -11.07 16.77 -3.78
N PHE A 201 -9.94 16.15 -3.40
CA PHE A 201 -9.17 16.56 -2.23
C PHE A 201 -8.57 17.96 -2.37
N PHE A 202 -7.90 18.26 -3.49
CA PHE A 202 -7.28 19.58 -3.70
C PHE A 202 -8.28 20.70 -3.95
N THR A 203 -9.42 20.41 -4.61
CA THR A 203 -10.53 21.35 -4.77
C THR A 203 -11.38 21.49 -3.52
N ARG A 204 -11.13 20.65 -2.48
CA ARG A 204 -11.90 20.59 -1.22
C ARG A 204 -13.38 20.27 -1.43
N ILE A 205 -13.71 19.62 -2.55
CA ILE A 205 -15.08 19.20 -2.82
C ILE A 205 -15.36 17.93 -2.03
N ARG A 206 -16.40 18.00 -1.18
CA ARG A 206 -16.92 16.83 -0.47
C ARG A 206 -18.05 16.22 -1.28
N LEU A 207 -18.01 14.91 -1.45
CA LEU A 207 -19.11 14.20 -2.06
C LEU A 207 -20.34 14.27 -1.14
N PRO A 208 -21.56 14.37 -1.69
CA PRO A 208 -22.78 14.25 -0.92
C PRO A 208 -22.77 12.97 -0.06
N GLU A 209 -23.37 13.07 1.12
CA GLU A 209 -23.36 11.98 2.10
C GLU A 209 -23.89 10.66 1.53
N LEU A 210 -24.95 10.72 0.71
CA LEU A 210 -25.50 9.56 0.01
C LEU A 210 -24.43 8.87 -0.85
N ILE A 211 -23.66 9.63 -1.63
CA ILE A 211 -22.61 9.08 -2.52
C ILE A 211 -21.46 8.51 -1.69
N THR A 212 -21.02 9.23 -0.65
CA THR A 212 -19.94 8.78 0.23
C THR A 212 -20.32 7.47 0.94
N ASN A 213 -21.54 7.37 1.45
CA ASN A 213 -22.03 6.16 2.10
C ASN A 213 -22.14 4.99 1.12
N THR A 214 -22.60 5.25 -0.11
CA THR A 214 -22.66 4.22 -1.15
C THR A 214 -21.26 3.70 -1.52
N ILE A 215 -20.31 4.62 -1.77
CA ILE A 215 -18.92 4.27 -2.10
C ILE A 215 -18.26 3.51 -0.95
N SER A 216 -18.49 3.94 0.30
CA SER A 216 -17.97 3.28 1.49
C SER A 216 -18.56 1.87 1.65
N SER A 217 -19.86 1.71 1.43
CA SER A 217 -20.52 0.39 1.51
C SER A 217 -20.01 -0.58 0.46
N VAL A 218 -19.81 -0.10 -0.78
CA VAL A 218 -19.22 -0.91 -1.85
C VAL A 218 -17.76 -1.24 -1.55
N GLY A 219 -17.00 -0.31 -1.00
CA GLY A 219 -15.59 -0.51 -0.64
C GLY A 219 -15.38 -1.49 0.53
N ASN A 220 -16.40 -1.71 1.36
CA ASN A 220 -16.35 -2.61 2.51
C ASN A 220 -16.97 -4.01 2.22
N MET A 221 -17.36 -4.28 0.97
CA MET A 221 -17.79 -5.62 0.53
C MET A 221 -16.59 -6.57 0.39
#